data_5b8ea878715e7882a1784060a762092b
#
_entry.id   5b8ea878715e7882a1784060a762092b
#
_cell.length_a   1.000
_cell.length_b   1.000
_cell.length_c   1.000
_cell.angle_alpha   90.00
_cell.angle_beta   90.00
_cell.angle_gamma   90.00
#
_symmetry.space_group_name_H-M   'P 1'
#
loop_
_entity.id
_entity.type
_entity.pdbx_description
1 polymer ?
#
loop_
_entity_poly.entity_id
_entity_poly.type
_entity_poly.pdbx_seq_one_letter_code
_entity_poly.pdbx_strand_id
1 'polypeptide(L)'
;MELTIREARSDDAKAISQVIVAAVRESNGQDYPASIIESVAANFAPKRVIELLEKRLVFVALLSDKIVGTGALDGNAVRSLFIAPLQQRKGIGEALMSRIEETALQRGVEALLVPSSLTAEGFYSRLGYRVIREQLQGEERTLIMTKPLSPL
;
A
#
# COMPACT_ATOMS: atom_id res chain seq x y z
N MET A 1 -22.22 1.00 -5.84
CA MET A 1 -21.55 1.23 -4.55
C MET A 1 -20.53 2.36 -4.70
N GLU A 2 -20.59 3.28 -3.79
CA GLU A 2 -19.65 4.41 -3.84
C GLU A 2 -18.34 4.05 -3.19
N LEU A 3 -17.27 4.30 -3.91
CA LEU A 3 -15.91 4.21 -3.40
C LEU A 3 -15.46 5.60 -2.97
N THR A 4 -15.03 5.73 -1.73
CA THR A 4 -14.53 6.99 -1.19
C THR A 4 -13.07 6.82 -0.76
N ILE A 5 -12.21 7.76 -1.12
CA ILE A 5 -10.82 7.81 -0.66
C ILE A 5 -10.69 9.05 0.23
N ARG A 6 -10.15 8.87 1.44
CA ARG A 6 -9.86 9.99 2.34
C ARG A 6 -8.61 9.73 3.16
N GLU A 7 -8.11 10.76 3.81
CA GLU A 7 -7.01 10.57 4.75
C GLU A 7 -7.47 9.75 5.96
N ALA A 8 -6.57 8.91 6.46
CA ALA A 8 -6.84 8.09 7.63
C ALA A 8 -6.81 8.93 8.90
N ARG A 9 -7.56 8.48 9.90
CA ARG A 9 -7.59 9.06 11.25
C ARG A 9 -7.13 8.01 12.24
N SER A 10 -6.77 8.44 13.45
CA SER A 10 -6.34 7.50 14.49
C SER A 10 -7.40 6.42 14.76
N ASP A 11 -8.68 6.77 14.66
CA ASP A 11 -9.79 5.83 14.86
C ASP A 11 -9.81 4.71 13.82
N ASP A 12 -9.13 4.89 12.70
CA ASP A 12 -9.10 3.90 11.61
C ASP A 12 -8.04 2.82 11.84
N ALA A 13 -7.18 2.96 12.83
CA ALA A 13 -6.02 2.08 13.00
C ALA A 13 -6.37 0.60 13.07
N LYS A 14 -7.41 0.24 13.82
CA LYS A 14 -7.82 -1.15 13.94
C LYS A 14 -8.30 -1.72 12.61
N ALA A 15 -9.11 -0.96 11.87
CA ALA A 15 -9.63 -1.40 10.58
C ALA A 15 -8.50 -1.50 9.55
N ILE A 16 -7.57 -0.55 9.55
CA ILE A 16 -6.39 -0.59 8.68
C ILE A 16 -5.58 -1.84 8.96
N SER A 17 -5.30 -2.11 10.24
CA SER A 17 -4.57 -3.32 10.63
C SER A 17 -5.23 -4.58 10.12
N GLN A 18 -6.56 -4.68 10.26
CA GLN A 18 -7.31 -5.85 9.81
C GLN A 18 -7.17 -6.05 8.30
N VAL A 19 -7.26 -4.98 7.52
CA VAL A 19 -7.11 -5.05 6.05
C VAL A 19 -5.70 -5.53 5.68
N ILE A 20 -4.67 -4.93 6.28
CA ILE A 20 -3.29 -5.26 5.95
C ILE A 20 -2.97 -6.70 6.32
N VAL A 21 -3.31 -7.11 7.54
CA VAL A 21 -2.99 -8.46 8.03
C VAL A 21 -3.71 -9.52 7.18
N ALA A 22 -4.97 -9.31 6.85
CA ALA A 22 -5.70 -10.23 6.00
C ALA A 22 -5.08 -10.33 4.61
N ALA A 23 -4.71 -9.18 4.03
CA ALA A 23 -4.09 -9.16 2.70
C ALA A 23 -2.73 -9.86 2.71
N VAL A 24 -1.91 -9.59 3.72
CA VAL A 24 -0.59 -10.22 3.84
C VAL A 24 -0.72 -11.74 3.94
N ARG A 25 -1.64 -12.21 4.79
CA ARG A 25 -1.79 -13.65 5.00
C ARG A 25 -2.40 -14.37 3.81
N GLU A 26 -3.39 -13.78 3.16
CA GLU A 26 -4.09 -14.45 2.07
C GLU A 26 -3.46 -14.22 0.70
N SER A 27 -3.09 -12.97 0.39
CA SER A 27 -2.57 -12.64 -0.93
C SER A 27 -1.08 -12.91 -1.08
N ASN A 28 -0.28 -12.50 -0.09
CA ASN A 28 1.17 -12.67 -0.16
C ASN A 28 1.63 -14.06 0.28
N GLY A 29 0.78 -14.81 0.96
CA GLY A 29 1.14 -16.14 1.47
C GLY A 29 1.52 -17.13 0.40
N GLN A 30 1.16 -16.88 -0.87
CA GLN A 30 1.53 -17.74 -1.98
C GLN A 30 2.96 -17.49 -2.46
N ASP A 31 3.50 -16.31 -2.20
CA ASP A 31 4.80 -15.87 -2.75
C ASP A 31 5.91 -15.81 -1.70
N TYR A 32 5.59 -15.97 -0.42
CA TYR A 32 6.54 -15.81 0.67
C TYR A 32 6.44 -16.96 1.69
N PRO A 33 7.55 -17.32 2.35
CA PRO A 33 7.51 -18.30 3.46
C PRO A 33 6.63 -17.83 4.61
N ALA A 34 6.06 -18.77 5.36
CA ALA A 34 5.17 -18.45 6.48
C ALA A 34 5.84 -17.56 7.53
N SER A 35 7.14 -17.76 7.79
CA SER A 35 7.87 -16.94 8.76
C SER A 35 7.92 -15.47 8.35
N ILE A 36 8.09 -15.21 7.05
CA ILE A 36 8.08 -13.84 6.52
C ILE A 36 6.69 -13.24 6.64
N ILE A 37 5.66 -14.00 6.30
CA ILE A 37 4.27 -13.52 6.39
C ILE A 37 3.94 -13.10 7.82
N GLU A 38 4.26 -13.92 8.82
CA GLU A 38 3.94 -13.58 10.21
C GLU A 38 4.77 -12.42 10.73
N SER A 39 6.02 -12.30 10.30
CA SER A 39 6.86 -11.15 10.65
C SER A 39 6.29 -9.84 10.09
N VAL A 40 5.87 -9.85 8.83
CA VAL A 40 5.28 -8.67 8.20
C VAL A 40 3.96 -8.34 8.88
N ALA A 41 3.10 -9.34 9.14
CA ALA A 41 1.82 -9.11 9.81
C ALA A 41 1.99 -8.46 11.17
N ALA A 42 2.99 -8.88 11.94
CA ALA A 42 3.25 -8.33 13.27
C ALA A 42 3.61 -6.83 13.22
N ASN A 43 4.22 -6.38 12.11
CA ASN A 43 4.57 -4.97 11.94
C ASN A 43 3.37 -4.07 11.70
N PHE A 44 2.18 -4.64 11.51
CA PHE A 44 0.96 -3.88 11.25
C PHE A 44 -0.13 -4.11 12.28
N ALA A 45 0.25 -4.53 13.51
CA ALA A 45 -0.70 -4.53 14.62
C ALA A 45 -1.25 -3.11 14.84
N PRO A 46 -2.44 -2.94 15.43
CA PRO A 46 -3.05 -1.61 15.55
C PRO A 46 -2.16 -0.56 16.19
N LYS A 47 -1.39 -0.92 17.20
CA LYS A 47 -0.45 -0.01 17.86
C LYS A 47 0.61 0.51 16.89
N ARG A 48 1.12 -0.38 16.02
CA ARG A 48 2.10 0.01 15.01
C ARG A 48 1.49 0.90 13.93
N VAL A 49 0.24 0.62 13.57
CA VAL A 49 -0.46 1.46 12.60
C VAL A 49 -0.60 2.88 13.12
N ILE A 50 -0.92 3.05 14.40
CA ILE A 50 -1.02 4.40 14.98
C ILE A 50 0.31 5.15 14.84
N GLU A 51 1.44 4.47 15.10
CA GLU A 51 2.76 5.08 14.91
C GLU A 51 2.99 5.51 13.46
N LEU A 52 2.56 4.67 12.50
CA LEU A 52 2.72 4.97 11.08
C LEU A 52 1.86 6.16 10.65
N LEU A 53 0.68 6.31 11.23
CA LEU A 53 -0.19 7.47 10.94
C LEU A 53 0.46 8.79 11.31
N GLU A 54 1.35 8.79 12.29
CA GLU A 54 2.07 9.99 12.70
C GLU A 54 3.24 10.33 11.77
N LYS A 55 3.77 9.32 11.06
CA LYS A 55 4.98 9.46 10.25
C LYS A 55 4.72 9.58 8.76
N ARG A 56 3.57 9.14 8.30
CA ARG A 56 3.24 9.05 6.87
C ARG A 56 1.89 9.69 6.61
N LEU A 57 1.67 10.05 5.35
CA LEU A 57 0.34 10.46 4.90
C LEU A 57 -0.39 9.20 4.46
N VAL A 58 -1.33 8.74 5.28
CA VAL A 58 -2.05 7.49 5.06
C VAL A 58 -3.44 7.77 4.53
N PHE A 59 -3.84 7.05 3.48
CA PHE A 59 -5.18 7.12 2.91
C PHE A 59 -5.92 5.80 3.16
N VAL A 60 -7.23 5.88 3.24
CA VAL A 60 -8.11 4.72 3.32
C VAL A 60 -9.14 4.78 2.22
N ALA A 61 -9.51 3.60 1.72
CA ALA A 61 -10.59 3.44 0.75
C ALA A 61 -11.78 2.81 1.45
N LEU A 62 -12.96 3.40 1.25
CA LEU A 62 -14.19 2.94 1.88
C LEU A 62 -15.21 2.54 0.83
N LEU A 63 -15.87 1.41 1.07
CA LEU A 63 -17.08 1.01 0.36
C LEU A 63 -18.19 0.92 1.39
N SER A 64 -19.29 1.69 1.19
CA SER A 64 -20.41 1.71 2.12
C SER A 64 -19.95 1.94 3.57
N ASP A 65 -19.08 2.92 3.75
CA ASP A 65 -18.51 3.33 5.05
C ASP A 65 -17.62 2.29 5.73
N LYS A 66 -17.25 1.23 5.02
CA LYS A 66 -16.33 0.21 5.55
C LYS A 66 -14.96 0.36 4.87
N ILE A 67 -13.90 0.39 5.67
CA ILE A 67 -12.54 0.44 5.13
C ILE A 67 -12.21 -0.89 4.47
N VAL A 68 -11.85 -0.83 3.19
CA VAL A 68 -11.52 -2.00 2.37
C VAL A 68 -10.13 -1.92 1.76
N GLY A 69 -9.44 -0.81 1.93
CA GLY A 69 -8.09 -0.65 1.41
C GLY A 69 -7.37 0.49 2.09
N THR A 70 -6.05 0.51 1.97
CA THR A 70 -5.20 1.55 2.53
C THR A 70 -3.94 1.68 1.70
N GLY A 71 -3.31 2.84 1.76
CA GLY A 71 -2.02 3.09 1.14
C GLY A 71 -1.45 4.38 1.70
N ALA A 72 -0.14 4.53 1.64
CA ALA A 72 0.52 5.68 2.26
C ALA A 72 1.56 6.31 1.35
N LEU A 73 1.74 7.61 1.52
CA LEU A 73 2.82 8.37 0.91
C LEU A 73 3.80 8.74 2.03
N ASP A 74 5.07 8.36 1.84
CA ASP A 74 6.15 8.65 2.76
C ASP A 74 7.24 9.35 1.97
N GLY A 75 7.24 10.70 1.98
CA GLY A 75 8.13 11.49 1.15
C GLY A 75 7.86 11.23 -0.33
N ASN A 76 8.79 10.55 -1.00
CA ASN A 76 8.65 10.19 -2.43
C ASN A 76 8.34 8.69 -2.62
N ALA A 77 7.99 7.98 -1.55
CA ALA A 77 7.76 6.55 -1.63
C ALA A 77 6.32 6.20 -1.25
N VAL A 78 5.76 5.23 -2.00
CA VAL A 78 4.49 4.60 -1.65
C VAL A 78 4.79 3.50 -0.64
N ARG A 79 3.99 3.44 0.42
CA ARG A 79 4.14 2.43 1.46
C ARG A 79 2.81 1.75 1.74
N SER A 80 2.87 0.47 2.03
CA SER A 80 1.76 -0.27 2.66
C SER A 80 0.43 -0.16 1.89
N LEU A 81 0.47 -0.36 0.58
CA LEU A 81 -0.75 -0.41 -0.23
C LEU A 81 -1.32 -1.83 -0.14
N PHE A 82 -2.46 -1.95 0.49
CA PHE A 82 -3.13 -3.25 0.67
C PHE A 82 -4.64 -3.09 0.48
N ILE A 83 -5.24 -4.10 -0.16
CA ILE A 83 -6.67 -4.17 -0.39
C ILE A 83 -7.20 -5.43 0.29
N ALA A 84 -8.35 -5.34 0.95
CA ALA A 84 -8.97 -6.50 1.56
C ALA A 84 -9.15 -7.60 0.51
N PRO A 85 -8.79 -8.86 0.83
CA PRO A 85 -8.78 -9.94 -0.17
C PRO A 85 -10.10 -10.09 -0.94
N LEU A 86 -11.23 -9.95 -0.28
CA LEU A 86 -12.54 -10.08 -0.92
C LEU A 86 -12.89 -8.88 -1.81
N GLN A 87 -12.13 -7.82 -1.75
CA GLN A 87 -12.39 -6.58 -2.50
C GLN A 87 -11.37 -6.32 -3.59
N GLN A 88 -10.48 -7.27 -3.87
CA GLN A 88 -9.47 -7.12 -4.92
C GLN A 88 -10.12 -7.17 -6.30
N ARG A 89 -9.43 -6.63 -7.29
CA ARG A 89 -9.86 -6.58 -8.70
C ARG A 89 -11.11 -5.73 -8.94
N LYS A 90 -11.36 -4.74 -8.08
CA LYS A 90 -12.49 -3.80 -8.22
C LYS A 90 -12.04 -2.37 -8.45
N GLY A 91 -10.75 -2.15 -8.77
CA GLY A 91 -10.23 -0.81 -9.03
C GLY A 91 -9.89 0.00 -7.79
N ILE A 92 -9.95 -0.60 -6.60
CA ILE A 92 -9.69 0.11 -5.35
C ILE A 92 -8.22 0.51 -5.24
N GLY A 93 -7.30 -0.41 -5.57
CA GLY A 93 -5.87 -0.12 -5.55
C GLY A 93 -5.50 0.99 -6.52
N GLU A 94 -6.10 0.99 -7.71
CA GLU A 94 -5.88 2.03 -8.70
C GLU A 94 -6.37 3.38 -8.20
N ALA A 95 -7.52 3.42 -7.54
CA ALA A 95 -8.07 4.66 -6.98
C ALA A 95 -7.17 5.21 -5.87
N LEU A 96 -6.65 4.34 -5.00
CA LEU A 96 -5.70 4.74 -3.97
C LEU A 96 -4.42 5.29 -4.58
N MET A 97 -3.87 4.60 -5.59
CA MET A 97 -2.65 5.05 -6.26
C MET A 97 -2.86 6.39 -6.97
N SER A 98 -4.01 6.59 -7.62
CA SER A 98 -4.35 7.88 -8.23
C SER A 98 -4.29 9.01 -7.20
N ARG A 99 -4.88 8.80 -6.03
CA ARG A 99 -4.88 9.81 -4.97
C ARG A 99 -3.47 10.07 -4.45
N ILE A 100 -2.69 9.01 -4.27
CA ILE A 100 -1.30 9.12 -3.79
C ILE A 100 -0.45 9.86 -4.83
N GLU A 101 -0.57 9.50 -6.11
CA GLU A 101 0.19 10.15 -7.18
C GLU A 101 -0.17 11.64 -7.29
N GLU A 102 -1.46 11.95 -7.23
CA GLU A 102 -1.92 13.34 -7.27
C GLU A 102 -1.34 14.15 -6.10
N THR A 103 -1.38 13.58 -4.90
CA THR A 103 -0.86 14.23 -3.71
C THR A 103 0.65 14.44 -3.81
N ALA A 104 1.38 13.42 -4.28
CA ALA A 104 2.82 13.50 -4.46
C ALA A 104 3.17 14.60 -5.47
N LEU A 105 2.45 14.66 -6.57
CA LEU A 105 2.68 15.67 -7.61
C LEU A 105 2.44 17.07 -7.05
N GLN A 106 1.39 17.26 -6.26
CA GLN A 106 1.09 18.54 -5.62
C GLN A 106 2.21 18.97 -4.65
N ARG A 107 2.94 18.01 -4.10
CA ARG A 107 4.05 18.25 -3.18
C ARG A 107 5.40 18.39 -3.88
N GLY A 108 5.40 18.39 -5.21
CA GLY A 108 6.62 18.57 -5.99
C GLY A 108 7.45 17.31 -6.18
N VAL A 109 6.91 16.14 -5.92
CA VAL A 109 7.60 14.88 -6.15
C VAL A 109 7.69 14.63 -7.65
N GLU A 110 8.90 14.42 -8.17
CA GLU A 110 9.12 14.23 -9.60
C GLU A 110 8.94 12.77 -10.02
N ALA A 111 9.28 11.84 -9.15
CA ALA A 111 9.13 10.42 -9.43
C ALA A 111 8.80 9.71 -8.11
N LEU A 112 7.85 8.77 -8.18
CA LEU A 112 7.51 7.94 -7.02
C LEU A 112 8.34 6.66 -7.03
N LEU A 113 8.72 6.24 -5.84
CA LEU A 113 9.32 4.94 -5.59
C LEU A 113 8.28 4.04 -4.93
N VAL A 114 8.27 2.77 -5.32
CA VAL A 114 7.40 1.78 -4.71
C VAL A 114 8.24 0.57 -4.32
N PRO A 115 8.48 0.34 -3.02
CA PRO A 115 9.05 -0.94 -2.57
C PRO A 115 7.94 -1.99 -2.68
N SER A 116 7.92 -2.71 -3.78
CA SER A 116 6.84 -3.64 -4.09
C SER A 116 7.14 -5.03 -3.57
N SER A 117 6.09 -5.71 -3.05
CA SER A 117 6.17 -7.14 -2.83
C SER A 117 6.21 -7.86 -4.18
N LEU A 118 6.65 -9.13 -4.17
CA LEU A 118 6.60 -9.97 -5.37
C LEU A 118 5.17 -10.11 -5.86
N THR A 119 4.22 -10.20 -4.94
CA THR A 119 2.80 -10.35 -5.23
C THR A 119 2.24 -9.16 -6.02
N ALA A 120 2.71 -7.95 -5.72
CA ALA A 120 2.13 -6.73 -6.26
C ALA A 120 2.82 -6.21 -7.52
N GLU A 121 3.91 -6.84 -7.96
CA GLU A 121 4.69 -6.33 -9.09
C GLU A 121 3.83 -6.11 -10.35
N GLY A 122 3.00 -7.07 -10.69
CA GLY A 122 2.15 -6.97 -11.88
C GLY A 122 1.19 -5.79 -11.82
N PHE A 123 0.64 -5.54 -10.64
CA PHE A 123 -0.25 -4.41 -10.41
C PHE A 123 0.47 -3.08 -10.69
N TYR A 124 1.65 -2.89 -10.11
CA TYR A 124 2.38 -1.63 -10.32
C TYR A 124 2.89 -1.50 -11.76
N SER A 125 3.29 -2.61 -12.38
CA SER A 125 3.72 -2.57 -13.78
C SER A 125 2.61 -2.06 -14.69
N ARG A 126 1.37 -2.47 -14.44
CA ARG A 126 0.23 -2.00 -15.24
C ARG A 126 -0.03 -0.51 -15.04
N LEU A 127 0.37 0.06 -13.91
CA LEU A 127 0.22 1.50 -13.65
C LEU A 127 1.40 2.33 -14.18
N GLY A 128 2.38 1.69 -14.81
CA GLY A 128 3.51 2.39 -15.42
C GLY A 128 4.77 2.40 -14.59
N TYR A 129 4.81 1.66 -13.49
CA TYR A 129 6.03 1.52 -12.68
C TYR A 129 6.93 0.47 -13.29
N ARG A 130 8.25 0.66 -13.15
CA ARG A 130 9.24 -0.31 -13.61
C ARG A 130 10.23 -0.63 -12.50
N VAL A 131 10.70 -1.87 -12.47
CA VAL A 131 11.70 -2.33 -11.51
C VAL A 131 13.05 -1.70 -11.82
N ILE A 132 13.68 -1.09 -10.81
CA ILE A 132 15.02 -0.54 -10.96
C ILE A 132 16.06 -1.33 -10.17
N ARG A 133 15.64 -2.09 -9.16
CA ARG A 133 16.54 -3.01 -8.44
C ARG A 133 15.73 -3.92 -7.52
N GLU A 134 16.38 -4.99 -7.06
CA GLU A 134 15.82 -5.87 -6.04
C GLU A 134 16.59 -5.64 -4.74
N GLN A 135 15.86 -5.62 -3.63
CA GLN A 135 16.45 -5.44 -2.30
C GLN A 135 16.12 -6.66 -1.46
N LEU A 136 17.15 -7.25 -0.85
CA LEU A 136 16.99 -8.43 0.00
C LEU A 136 17.20 -8.04 1.46
N GLN A 137 16.33 -8.56 2.32
CA GLN A 137 16.47 -8.41 3.76
C GLN A 137 16.15 -9.77 4.37
N GLY A 138 17.20 -10.57 4.64
CA GLY A 138 17.01 -11.96 4.96
C GLY A 138 16.39 -12.70 3.78
N GLU A 139 15.26 -13.35 4.02
CA GLU A 139 14.52 -14.04 2.97
C GLU A 139 13.47 -13.14 2.29
N GLU A 140 13.29 -11.93 2.80
CA GLU A 140 12.31 -11.01 2.23
C GLU A 140 12.90 -10.34 0.99
N ARG A 141 12.21 -10.51 -0.14
CA ARG A 141 12.58 -9.91 -1.42
C ARG A 141 11.64 -8.76 -1.71
N THR A 142 12.22 -7.59 -1.97
CA THR A 142 11.46 -6.39 -2.31
C THR A 142 11.95 -5.87 -3.65
N LEU A 143 11.00 -5.56 -4.53
CA LEU A 143 11.31 -4.98 -5.84
C LEU A 143 11.13 -3.47 -5.74
N ILE A 144 12.21 -2.72 -5.95
CA ILE A 144 12.10 -1.26 -5.93
C ILE A 144 11.69 -0.82 -7.32
N MET A 145 10.51 -0.21 -7.41
CA MET A 145 9.93 0.24 -8.67
C MET A 145 9.80 1.75 -8.68
N THR A 146 9.77 2.35 -9.86
CA THR A 146 9.65 3.80 -9.99
C THR A 146 8.79 4.18 -11.18
N LYS A 147 8.16 5.35 -11.05
CA LYS A 147 7.38 5.95 -12.12
C LYS A 147 7.57 7.46 -12.07
N PRO A 148 7.97 8.09 -13.19
CA PRO A 148 8.01 9.55 -13.22
C PRO A 148 6.59 10.11 -13.20
N LEU A 149 6.39 11.22 -12.48
CA LEU A 149 5.10 11.90 -12.40
C LEU A 149 5.13 13.09 -13.35
N SER A 150 4.04 13.26 -14.07
CA SER A 150 3.94 14.37 -15.01
C SER A 150 2.91 15.37 -14.52
N PRO A 151 3.22 16.69 -14.58
CA PRO A 151 2.28 17.71 -14.11
C PRO A 151 1.22 18.08 -15.14
N LEU A 152 0.97 17.28 -16.11
CA LEU A 152 0.05 17.59 -17.20
C LEU A 152 -1.23 18.28 -16.80
#